data_6090332724252529e4a50472760ccbdd
#
_entry.id   6090332724252529e4a50472760ccbdd
#
_cell.length_a   1.000
_cell.length_b   1.000
_cell.length_c   1.000
_cell.angle_alpha   90.00
_cell.angle_beta   90.00
_cell.angle_gamma   90.00
#
_symmetry.space_group_name_H-M   'P 1'
#
loop_
_entity.id
_entity.type
_entity.pdbx_description
1 polymer ?
#
loop_
_entity_poly.entity_id
_entity_poly.type
_entity_poly.pdbx_seq_one_letter_code
_entity_poly.pdbx_strand_id
1 'polypeptide(L)'
;MNTQELTQLSDELNSMILEGRIVEAFDKFYAHEVKMQDNDLPARDGFDVNRQFEVDFVNNIAEFRGAQLLNRIVSDGVVAGEWQFDYTHKEWGVRNYRQISIQRWKEGKIVEEKFYYNN
;
A
#
# COMPACT_ATOMS: atom_id res chain seq x y z
N MET A 1 3.38 2.85 -20.45
CA MET A 1 2.12 2.37 -19.80
C MET A 1 1.12 3.51 -19.81
N ASN A 2 -0.06 3.28 -20.38
CA ASN A 2 -1.09 4.31 -20.42
C ASN A 2 -2.00 4.24 -19.19
N THR A 3 -2.87 5.23 -19.03
CA THR A 3 -3.77 5.33 -17.87
C THR A 3 -4.70 4.12 -17.76
N GLN A 4 -5.17 3.58 -18.87
CA GLN A 4 -6.05 2.41 -18.88
C GLN A 4 -5.33 1.17 -18.34
N GLU A 5 -4.11 0.92 -18.80
CA GLU A 5 -3.30 -0.20 -18.30
C GLU A 5 -3.00 -0.04 -16.81
N LEU A 6 -2.65 1.18 -16.40
CA LEU A 6 -2.38 1.48 -14.98
C LEU A 6 -3.61 1.25 -14.12
N THR A 7 -4.79 1.66 -14.60
CA THR A 7 -6.05 1.43 -13.90
C THR A 7 -6.29 -0.06 -13.67
N GLN A 8 -6.04 -0.90 -14.68
CA GLN A 8 -6.19 -2.36 -14.58
C GLN A 8 -5.22 -2.97 -13.57
N LEU A 9 -3.96 -2.55 -13.59
CA LEU A 9 -2.97 -3.02 -12.62
C LEU A 9 -3.34 -2.60 -11.20
N SER A 10 -3.78 -1.36 -11.05
CA SER A 10 -4.25 -0.84 -9.75
C SER A 10 -5.48 -1.61 -9.25
N ASP A 11 -6.42 -1.94 -10.14
CA ASP A 11 -7.59 -2.75 -9.78
C ASP A 11 -7.15 -4.11 -9.21
N GLU A 12 -6.20 -4.76 -9.86
CA GLU A 12 -5.70 -6.06 -9.42
C GLU A 12 -5.00 -5.95 -8.06
N LEU A 13 -4.12 -4.97 -7.91
CA LEU A 13 -3.43 -4.72 -6.64
C LEU A 13 -4.42 -4.49 -5.50
N ASN A 14 -5.40 -3.62 -5.73
CA ASN A 14 -6.38 -3.26 -4.71
C ASN A 14 -7.25 -4.46 -4.32
N SER A 15 -7.62 -5.30 -5.29
CA SER A 15 -8.36 -6.54 -5.02
C SER A 15 -7.58 -7.47 -4.11
N MET A 16 -6.28 -7.61 -4.34
CA MET A 16 -5.43 -8.46 -3.50
C MET A 16 -5.34 -7.90 -2.07
N ILE A 17 -5.21 -6.60 -1.91
CA ILE A 17 -5.19 -5.96 -0.59
C ILE A 17 -6.50 -6.20 0.15
N LEU A 18 -7.63 -6.03 -0.53
CA LEU A 18 -8.96 -6.25 0.06
C LEU A 18 -9.18 -7.71 0.46
N GLU A 19 -8.53 -8.65 -0.22
CA GLU A 19 -8.55 -10.07 0.11
C GLU A 19 -7.58 -10.44 1.26
N GLY A 20 -6.80 -9.47 1.74
CA GLY A 20 -5.80 -9.72 2.78
C GLY A 20 -4.48 -10.30 2.26
N ARG A 21 -4.28 -10.34 0.95
CA ARG A 21 -3.08 -10.89 0.30
C ARG A 21 -2.00 -9.81 0.16
N ILE A 22 -1.64 -9.18 1.25
CA ILE A 22 -0.79 -7.97 1.25
C ILE A 22 0.63 -8.27 0.81
N VAL A 23 1.28 -9.30 1.37
CA VAL A 23 2.65 -9.65 1.01
C VAL A 23 2.73 -10.14 -0.42
N GLU A 24 1.75 -10.93 -0.86
CA GLU A 24 1.66 -11.43 -2.22
C GLU A 24 1.50 -10.29 -3.22
N ALA A 25 0.68 -9.30 -2.90
CA ALA A 25 0.50 -8.09 -3.71
C ALA A 25 1.81 -7.30 -3.79
N PHE A 26 2.51 -7.19 -2.67
CA PHE A 26 3.82 -6.54 -2.63
C PHE A 26 4.80 -7.22 -3.59
N ASP A 27 4.91 -8.54 -3.50
CA ASP A 27 5.83 -9.31 -4.35
C ASP A 27 5.52 -9.12 -5.85
N LYS A 28 4.25 -8.98 -6.20
CA LYS A 28 3.84 -8.87 -7.60
C LYS A 28 4.03 -7.48 -8.19
N PHE A 29 3.74 -6.43 -7.42
CA PHE A 29 3.58 -5.08 -7.98
C PHE A 29 4.68 -4.09 -7.60
N TYR A 30 5.56 -4.41 -6.66
CA TYR A 30 6.56 -3.45 -6.20
C TYR A 30 7.91 -3.70 -6.84
N ALA A 31 8.55 -2.62 -7.29
CA ALA A 31 9.85 -2.69 -7.97
C ALA A 31 10.98 -3.01 -7.00
N HIS A 32 12.09 -3.52 -7.54
CA HIS A 32 13.27 -3.83 -6.74
C HIS A 32 13.82 -2.60 -6.02
N GLU A 33 13.79 -1.44 -6.68
CA GLU A 33 14.29 -0.17 -6.15
C GLU A 33 13.24 0.65 -5.40
N VAL A 34 12.12 0.06 -5.02
CA VAL A 34 10.99 0.80 -4.42
C VAL A 34 11.40 1.58 -3.18
N LYS A 35 10.89 2.80 -3.07
CA LYS A 35 11.06 3.66 -1.91
C LYS A 35 9.68 3.88 -1.28
N MET A 36 9.56 3.64 0.02
CA MET A 36 8.31 3.82 0.73
C MET A 36 8.51 4.71 1.95
N GLN A 37 7.48 5.49 2.29
CA GLN A 37 7.56 6.41 3.40
C GLN A 37 6.20 6.61 4.05
N ASP A 38 6.17 6.57 5.38
CA ASP A 38 4.99 6.82 6.18
C ASP A 38 5.10 8.22 6.80
N ASN A 39 4.17 9.13 6.44
CA ASN A 39 4.17 10.50 6.91
C ASN A 39 5.54 11.16 6.66
N ASP A 40 6.14 11.80 7.66
CA ASP A 40 7.48 12.39 7.56
C ASP A 40 8.55 11.59 8.31
N LEU A 41 8.28 10.30 8.55
CA LEU A 41 9.29 9.38 9.06
C LEU A 41 10.36 9.11 8.00
N PRO A 42 11.53 8.58 8.37
CA PRO A 42 12.56 8.27 7.37
C PRO A 42 12.06 7.30 6.31
N ALA A 43 12.38 7.57 5.06
CA ALA A 43 12.02 6.70 3.95
C ALA A 43 12.79 5.38 4.04
N ARG A 44 12.15 4.31 3.55
CA ARG A 44 12.76 2.97 3.46
C ARG A 44 13.07 2.70 2.00
N ASP A 45 14.33 2.43 1.70
CA ASP A 45 14.78 2.18 0.33
C ASP A 45 15.01 0.69 0.07
N GLY A 46 14.46 0.20 -1.03
CA GLY A 46 14.72 -1.14 -1.53
C GLY A 46 13.64 -2.15 -1.22
N PHE A 47 13.61 -3.21 -2.05
CA PHE A 47 12.59 -4.25 -1.99
C PHE A 47 12.63 -5.03 -0.67
N ASP A 48 13.81 -5.50 -0.27
CA ASP A 48 13.91 -6.39 0.89
C ASP A 48 13.53 -5.70 2.19
N VAL A 49 13.95 -4.47 2.39
CA VAL A 49 13.61 -3.68 3.59
C VAL A 49 12.11 -3.45 3.66
N ASN A 50 11.51 -3.06 2.54
CA ASN A 50 10.08 -2.79 2.50
C ASN A 50 9.24 -4.06 2.59
N ARG A 51 9.71 -5.16 2.00
CA ARG A 51 9.02 -6.44 2.13
C ARG A 51 8.99 -6.90 3.58
N GLN A 52 10.12 -6.79 4.27
CA GLN A 52 10.19 -7.17 5.68
C GLN A 52 9.24 -6.32 6.53
N PHE A 53 9.14 -5.03 6.23
CA PHE A 53 8.21 -4.13 6.89
C PHE A 53 6.75 -4.61 6.72
N GLU A 54 6.37 -5.01 5.50
CA GLU A 54 5.03 -5.53 5.22
C GLU A 54 4.77 -6.87 5.92
N VAL A 55 5.75 -7.77 5.91
CA VAL A 55 5.64 -9.06 6.60
C VAL A 55 5.44 -8.85 8.11
N ASP A 56 6.22 -7.96 8.70
CA ASP A 56 6.10 -7.64 10.13
C ASP A 56 4.74 -7.03 10.45
N PHE A 57 4.26 -6.13 9.59
CA PHE A 57 2.94 -5.54 9.75
C PHE A 57 1.84 -6.61 9.76
N VAL A 58 1.84 -7.49 8.76
CA VAL A 58 0.84 -8.56 8.64
C VAL A 58 0.90 -9.51 9.84
N ASN A 59 2.11 -9.88 10.25
CA ASN A 59 2.30 -10.81 11.38
C ASN A 59 1.87 -10.21 12.71
N ASN A 60 1.78 -8.90 12.82
CA ASN A 60 1.34 -8.21 14.03
C ASN A 60 -0.13 -7.81 14.02
N ILE A 61 -0.88 -8.15 12.97
CA ILE A 61 -2.33 -7.96 12.96
C ILE A 61 -2.97 -9.08 13.79
N ALA A 62 -3.58 -8.71 14.92
CA ALA A 62 -4.29 -9.65 15.79
C ALA A 62 -5.70 -9.93 15.26
N GLU A 63 -6.35 -8.92 14.69
CA GLU A 63 -7.69 -9.03 14.12
C GLU A 63 -7.84 -8.02 12.98
N PHE A 64 -8.24 -8.48 11.80
CA PHE A 64 -8.53 -7.62 10.67
C PHE A 64 -10.03 -7.54 10.47
N ARG A 65 -10.61 -6.34 10.64
CA ARG A 65 -12.05 -6.14 10.52
C ARG A 65 -12.47 -5.63 9.15
N GLY A 66 -11.57 -4.98 8.42
CA GLY A 66 -11.89 -4.58 7.06
C GLY A 66 -11.02 -3.48 6.50
N ALA A 67 -11.14 -3.32 5.19
CA ALA A 67 -10.52 -2.24 4.44
C ALA A 67 -11.49 -1.81 3.35
N GLN A 68 -11.52 -0.52 3.05
CA GLN A 68 -12.34 0.04 1.96
C GLN A 68 -11.52 1.06 1.20
N LEU A 69 -11.60 1.00 -0.12
CA LEU A 69 -11.06 2.04 -0.98
C LEU A 69 -12.17 3.05 -1.26
N LEU A 70 -12.08 4.21 -0.64
CA LEU A 70 -13.13 5.22 -0.69
C LEU A 70 -13.08 6.05 -1.96
N ASN A 71 -11.87 6.42 -2.40
CA ASN A 71 -11.65 7.22 -3.59
C ASN A 71 -10.32 6.81 -4.24
N ARG A 72 -10.26 6.91 -5.56
CA ARG A 72 -9.04 6.63 -6.31
C ARG A 72 -8.93 7.56 -7.52
N ILE A 73 -7.72 8.08 -7.74
CA ILE A 73 -7.41 8.89 -8.91
C ILE A 73 -6.21 8.25 -9.62
N VAL A 74 -6.31 8.06 -10.92
CA VAL A 74 -5.24 7.49 -11.75
C VAL A 74 -4.88 8.50 -12.84
N SER A 75 -3.61 8.87 -12.94
CA SER A 75 -3.13 9.81 -13.95
C SER A 75 -1.62 9.71 -14.13
N ASP A 76 -1.16 9.66 -15.37
CA ASP A 76 0.27 9.77 -15.75
C ASP A 76 1.24 9.02 -14.83
N GLY A 77 1.03 7.73 -14.64
CA GLY A 77 1.91 6.90 -13.83
C GLY A 77 1.74 7.07 -12.33
N VAL A 78 0.72 7.80 -11.88
CA VAL A 78 0.45 8.03 -10.46
C VAL A 78 -0.93 7.51 -10.09
N VAL A 79 -1.02 6.80 -8.99
CA VAL A 79 -2.29 6.39 -8.40
C VAL A 79 -2.38 6.95 -6.99
N ALA A 80 -3.41 7.74 -6.73
CA ALA A 80 -3.71 8.24 -5.39
C ALA A 80 -4.96 7.52 -4.89
N GLY A 81 -4.90 6.97 -3.68
CA GLY A 81 -6.01 6.24 -3.08
C GLY A 81 -6.32 6.71 -1.67
N GLU A 82 -7.59 6.85 -1.37
CA GLU A 82 -8.06 7.12 -0.02
C GLU A 82 -8.67 5.83 0.53
N TRP A 83 -8.07 5.33 1.61
CA TRP A 83 -8.45 4.07 2.24
C TRP A 83 -9.02 4.28 3.63
N GLN A 84 -9.94 3.41 4.03
CA GLN A 84 -10.37 3.25 5.41
C GLN A 84 -9.90 1.88 5.87
N PHE A 85 -9.10 1.83 6.94
CA PHE A 85 -8.63 0.58 7.53
C PHE A 85 -9.18 0.42 8.94
N ASP A 86 -9.49 -0.83 9.29
CA ASP A 86 -9.99 -1.19 10.61
C ASP A 86 -9.39 -2.54 11.03
N TYR A 87 -8.48 -2.51 12.01
CA TYR A 87 -7.83 -3.71 12.52
C TYR A 87 -7.32 -3.49 13.94
N THR A 88 -6.92 -4.58 14.58
CA THR A 88 -6.19 -4.53 15.86
C THR A 88 -4.77 -5.02 15.62
N HIS A 89 -3.79 -4.21 16.03
CA HIS A 89 -2.37 -4.53 15.95
C HIS A 89 -1.87 -4.96 17.32
N LYS A 90 -1.01 -5.98 17.36
CA LYS A 90 -0.51 -6.56 18.63
C LYS A 90 0.21 -5.53 19.50
N GLU A 91 0.87 -4.54 18.90
CA GLU A 91 1.61 -3.50 19.62
C GLU A 91 0.82 -2.19 19.73
N TRP A 92 0.10 -1.82 18.67
CA TRP A 92 -0.55 -0.50 18.58
C TRP A 92 -1.99 -0.49 19.06
N GLY A 93 -2.59 -1.65 19.28
CA GLY A 93 -3.99 -1.77 19.70
C GLY A 93 -4.96 -1.58 18.53
N VAL A 94 -6.16 -1.12 18.85
CA VAL A 94 -7.21 -0.90 17.86
C VAL A 94 -6.85 0.29 16.97
N ARG A 95 -6.88 0.05 15.65
CA ARG A 95 -6.61 1.05 14.64
C ARG A 95 -7.80 1.13 13.69
N ASN A 96 -8.41 2.30 13.60
CA ASN A 96 -9.50 2.58 12.69
C ASN A 96 -9.25 4.00 12.15
N TYR A 97 -8.77 4.09 10.90
CA TYR A 97 -8.27 5.36 10.39
C TYR A 97 -8.36 5.44 8.88
N ARG A 98 -8.22 6.65 8.36
CA ARG A 98 -8.12 6.90 6.92
C ARG A 98 -6.67 7.15 6.55
N GLN A 99 -6.30 6.64 5.38
CA GLN A 99 -4.96 6.76 4.84
C GLN A 99 -5.02 7.18 3.38
N ILE A 100 -4.20 8.15 3.02
CA ILE A 100 -3.96 8.49 1.61
C ILE A 100 -2.67 7.80 1.20
N SER A 101 -2.71 7.03 0.12
CA SER A 101 -1.50 6.48 -0.50
C SER A 101 -1.29 7.15 -1.85
N ILE A 102 -0.04 7.50 -2.14
CA ILE A 102 0.34 8.05 -3.45
C ILE A 102 1.42 7.14 -4.01
N GLN A 103 1.10 6.46 -5.11
CA GLN A 103 1.97 5.49 -5.76
C GLN A 103 2.48 6.05 -7.07
N ARG A 104 3.79 5.94 -7.29
CA ARG A 104 4.39 6.21 -8.59
C ARG A 104 4.75 4.88 -9.22
N TRP A 105 4.24 4.69 -10.43
CA TRP A 105 4.41 3.45 -11.19
C TRP A 105 5.33 3.68 -12.37
N LYS A 106 6.13 2.66 -12.68
CA LYS A 106 7.02 2.66 -13.85
C LYS A 106 7.11 1.23 -14.37
N GLU A 107 6.80 1.07 -15.66
CA GLU A 107 6.91 -0.24 -16.33
C GLU A 107 6.16 -1.35 -15.60
N GLY A 108 4.95 -1.04 -15.12
CA GLY A 108 4.08 -2.01 -14.45
C GLY A 108 4.40 -2.28 -12.99
N LYS A 109 5.31 -1.52 -12.39
CA LYS A 109 5.72 -1.69 -11.00
C LYS A 109 5.68 -0.37 -10.24
N ILE A 110 5.45 -0.45 -8.94
CA ILE A 110 5.50 0.71 -8.06
C ILE A 110 6.95 0.98 -7.70
N VAL A 111 7.43 2.19 -7.99
CA VAL A 111 8.80 2.60 -7.66
C VAL A 111 8.86 3.50 -6.43
N GLU A 112 7.74 4.14 -6.07
CA GLU A 112 7.64 4.96 -4.86
C GLU A 112 6.21 4.92 -4.34
N GLU A 113 6.07 4.83 -3.01
CA GLU A 113 4.77 4.93 -2.37
C GLU A 113 4.88 5.73 -1.09
N LYS A 114 4.00 6.72 -0.93
CA LYS A 114 3.92 7.55 0.27
C LYS A 114 2.56 7.38 0.91
N PHE A 115 2.56 7.27 2.25
CA PHE A 115 1.35 7.12 3.04
C PHE A 115 1.18 8.30 3.98
N TYR A 116 -0.03 8.84 4.03
CA TYR A 116 -0.38 9.95 4.92
C TYR A 116 -1.57 9.55 5.78
N TYR A 117 -1.40 9.56 7.10
CA TYR A 117 -2.43 9.17 8.05
C TYR A 117 -2.12 9.72 9.44
N ASN A 118 -3.13 9.72 10.30
CA ASN A 118 -2.97 10.08 11.71
C ASN A 118 -2.48 8.89 12.53
N ASN A 119 -1.54 9.13 13.37
CA ASN A 119 -1.03 8.12 14.28
C ASN A 119 -1.86 8.05 15.58
#